data_a6cc504474cc8aa7bc2a3b29c3f95c32
#
_entry.id   a6cc504474cc8aa7bc2a3b29c3f95c32
#
_cell.length_a   1.000
_cell.length_b   1.000
_cell.length_c   1.000
_cell.angle_alpha   90.00
_cell.angle_beta   90.00
_cell.angle_gamma   90.00
#
_symmetry.space_group_name_H-M   'P 1'
#
loop_
_entity.id
_entity.type
_entity.pdbx_description
1 polymer ?
#
loop_
_entity_poly.entity_id
_entity_poly.type
_entity_poly.pdbx_seq_one_letter_code
_entity_poly.pdbx_strand_id
1 'polypeptide(L)'
;MLEARKTAPARPGTETTTVRQPGLLLTDHHFDVPLDHTAPDGERIRVFGREVVAADRAGAGREGLPWLLYLEGGPGFGAPRPVGRAGWLDRALDEYRVLLLDQRGTGRSTPATRQTLPLRGTPEQQADYLAHFRADAIVRDCELIRARLTGGRPWTVLGQSYGGFCAVSYLSHAPEGLDTVLIAGGLPSLEADADAVYRAAYPRMERKSLAHYARYPGDAETVRAVVRHLAAHEEALPDGTRLTPAAFQQLGILLGGGDGAHLLHHLLEEPFAPTPDGPRLADGFREQVAAVLSRAASPLYALLHESIYAQDGRATDWSAHRIREEFPGFDAEAAAAASGPVPLTAETVHPWMLDTHAALRPLAGTAGLLAARTGWGPLYDAERLARNTVPVAAVVYHDDLYVDTAHALTTARAIRGLRTWVTDEFEHDGLRTGGRGVLDRLLRLARDEAV
;
A
#
# COMPACT_ATOMS: atom_id res chain seq x y z
N MET A 1 31.74 -13.58 -23.65
CA MET A 1 30.51 -13.76 -24.42
C MET A 1 29.69 -14.85 -23.75
N LEU A 2 28.74 -14.46 -22.90
CA LEU A 2 27.76 -15.37 -22.30
C LEU A 2 26.47 -15.20 -23.11
N GLU A 3 26.14 -16.25 -23.86
CA GLU A 3 24.89 -16.30 -24.61
C GLU A 3 23.71 -16.23 -23.63
N ALA A 4 22.83 -15.26 -23.86
CA ALA A 4 21.56 -15.15 -23.18
C ALA A 4 20.74 -16.44 -23.45
N ARG A 5 20.56 -17.25 -22.42
CA ARG A 5 19.58 -18.35 -22.49
C ARG A 5 18.20 -17.76 -22.65
N LYS A 6 17.64 -17.90 -23.83
CA LYS A 6 16.22 -17.65 -24.12
C LYS A 6 15.41 -18.46 -23.12
N THR A 7 14.66 -17.78 -22.28
CA THR A 7 13.64 -18.41 -21.45
C THR A 7 12.64 -19.11 -22.36
N ALA A 8 12.35 -20.37 -22.06
CA ALA A 8 11.39 -21.17 -22.82
C ALA A 8 10.02 -20.47 -22.84
N PRO A 9 9.28 -20.55 -23.98
CA PRO A 9 7.96 -19.94 -24.08
C PRO A 9 7.03 -20.56 -23.04
N ALA A 10 6.33 -19.71 -22.26
CA ALA A 10 5.32 -20.10 -21.30
C ALA A 10 4.22 -20.90 -22.04
N ARG A 11 3.90 -22.08 -21.56
CA ARG A 11 2.82 -22.91 -22.10
C ARG A 11 1.49 -22.16 -21.95
N PRO A 12 0.64 -22.10 -22.99
CA PRO A 12 -0.72 -21.63 -22.87
C PRO A 12 -1.53 -22.75 -22.18
N GLY A 13 -1.82 -22.56 -20.89
CA GLY A 13 -2.62 -23.49 -20.10
C GLY A 13 -2.79 -22.92 -18.71
N THR A 14 -4.02 -22.60 -18.35
CA THR A 14 -4.41 -22.20 -17.00
C THR A 14 -4.25 -23.38 -16.06
N GLU A 15 -3.09 -23.53 -15.44
CA GLU A 15 -2.95 -24.41 -14.28
C GLU A 15 -3.69 -23.75 -13.12
N THR A 16 -4.93 -24.14 -12.90
CA THR A 16 -5.66 -23.83 -11.68
C THR A 16 -5.33 -24.92 -10.66
N THR A 17 -4.64 -24.54 -9.59
CA THR A 17 -4.39 -25.41 -8.45
C THR A 17 -5.41 -25.14 -7.37
N THR A 18 -6.09 -26.18 -6.89
CA THR A 18 -7.06 -26.05 -5.80
C THR A 18 -6.56 -26.75 -4.55
N VAL A 19 -6.58 -26.04 -3.41
CA VAL A 19 -6.15 -26.53 -2.09
C VAL A 19 -7.27 -26.32 -1.07
N ARG A 20 -7.49 -27.31 -0.20
CA ARG A 20 -8.39 -27.19 0.95
C ARG A 20 -7.61 -26.80 2.20
N GLN A 21 -8.15 -25.83 2.92
CA GLN A 21 -7.72 -25.48 4.28
C GLN A 21 -8.94 -25.57 5.22
N PRO A 22 -8.76 -25.55 6.56
CA PRO A 22 -9.90 -25.53 7.47
C PRO A 22 -10.87 -24.37 7.15
N GLY A 23 -12.10 -24.72 6.79
CA GLY A 23 -13.17 -23.78 6.44
C GLY A 23 -13.05 -23.10 5.06
N LEU A 24 -12.00 -23.36 4.27
CA LEU A 24 -11.73 -22.68 2.99
C LEU A 24 -11.42 -23.65 1.85
N LEU A 25 -11.88 -23.27 0.66
CA LEU A 25 -11.38 -23.80 -0.62
C LEU A 25 -10.65 -22.66 -1.34
N LEU A 26 -9.38 -22.89 -1.67
CA LEU A 26 -8.50 -21.94 -2.33
C LEU A 26 -8.24 -22.42 -3.76
N THR A 27 -8.48 -21.57 -4.75
CA THR A 27 -8.14 -21.87 -6.14
C THR A 27 -7.23 -20.78 -6.69
N ASP A 28 -6.04 -21.18 -7.14
CA ASP A 28 -5.06 -20.26 -7.74
C ASP A 28 -5.36 -20.07 -9.22
N HIS A 29 -5.41 -18.83 -9.66
CA HIS A 29 -5.59 -18.44 -11.05
C HIS A 29 -4.37 -17.63 -11.52
N HIS A 30 -4.00 -17.84 -12.78
CA HIS A 30 -3.00 -17.03 -13.47
C HIS A 30 -3.61 -16.44 -14.74
N PHE A 31 -3.36 -15.17 -14.96
CA PHE A 31 -3.86 -14.41 -16.09
C PHE A 31 -2.69 -13.76 -16.82
N ASP A 32 -2.54 -14.05 -18.10
CA ASP A 32 -1.61 -13.31 -18.94
C ASP A 32 -2.34 -12.05 -19.42
N VAL A 33 -1.76 -10.88 -19.08
CA VAL A 33 -2.31 -9.55 -19.42
C VAL A 33 -1.24 -8.73 -20.17
N PRO A 34 -1.61 -7.76 -21.00
CA PRO A 34 -0.63 -6.86 -21.61
C PRO A 34 0.14 -6.08 -20.54
N LEU A 35 1.45 -5.90 -20.73
CA LEU A 35 2.22 -4.94 -19.96
C LEU A 35 1.67 -3.53 -20.20
N ASP A 36 1.59 -3.15 -21.47
CA ASP A 36 0.98 -1.92 -21.95
C ASP A 36 -0.38 -2.23 -22.59
N HIS A 37 -1.45 -1.77 -21.95
CA HIS A 37 -2.80 -1.94 -22.46
C HIS A 37 -3.12 -1.11 -23.71
N THR A 38 -2.27 -0.16 -24.09
CA THR A 38 -2.38 0.57 -25.36
C THR A 38 -1.75 -0.20 -26.52
N ALA A 39 -0.90 -1.20 -26.22
CA ALA A 39 -0.26 -2.11 -27.16
C ALA A 39 -0.55 -3.58 -26.78
N PRO A 40 -1.81 -4.05 -26.86
CA PRO A 40 -2.24 -5.33 -26.31
C PRO A 40 -1.56 -6.57 -26.90
N ASP A 41 -1.00 -6.45 -28.12
CA ASP A 41 -0.26 -7.50 -28.80
C ASP A 41 1.25 -7.49 -28.46
N GLY A 42 1.68 -6.55 -27.61
CA GLY A 42 3.07 -6.41 -27.15
C GLY A 42 3.45 -7.38 -26.03
N GLU A 43 4.37 -6.94 -25.18
CA GLU A 43 4.82 -7.73 -24.03
C GLU A 43 3.65 -8.04 -23.10
N ARG A 44 3.65 -9.27 -22.57
CA ARG A 44 2.65 -9.72 -21.59
C ARG A 44 3.32 -10.03 -20.26
N ILE A 45 2.58 -9.75 -19.19
CA ILE A 45 2.95 -10.10 -17.83
C ILE A 45 1.90 -11.06 -17.24
N ARG A 46 2.30 -11.81 -16.23
CA ARG A 46 1.39 -12.71 -15.52
C ARG A 46 0.87 -12.01 -14.27
N VAL A 47 -0.45 -12.00 -14.11
CA VAL A 47 -1.17 -11.56 -12.90
C VAL A 47 -1.74 -12.78 -12.20
N PHE A 48 -1.59 -12.82 -10.89
CA PHE A 48 -2.06 -13.90 -10.02
C PHE A 48 -3.27 -13.44 -9.20
N GLY A 49 -4.29 -14.29 -9.14
CA GLY A 49 -5.43 -14.12 -8.25
C GLY A 49 -5.75 -15.40 -7.51
N ARG A 50 -5.97 -15.33 -6.21
CA ARG A 50 -6.45 -16.45 -5.41
C ARG A 50 -7.93 -16.31 -5.14
N GLU A 51 -8.72 -17.22 -5.72
CA GLU A 51 -10.11 -17.35 -5.36
C GLU A 51 -10.23 -18.07 -4.02
N VAL A 52 -11.08 -17.52 -3.14
CA VAL A 52 -11.41 -18.10 -1.85
C VAL A 52 -12.91 -18.30 -1.77
N VAL A 53 -13.32 -19.49 -1.41
CA VAL A 53 -14.73 -19.87 -1.18
C VAL A 53 -14.85 -20.58 0.16
N ALA A 54 -15.95 -20.37 0.88
CA ALA A 54 -16.24 -21.13 2.09
C ALA A 54 -16.36 -22.62 1.77
N ALA A 55 -15.73 -23.50 2.57
CA ALA A 55 -15.64 -24.93 2.26
C ALA A 55 -17.00 -25.65 2.20
N ASP A 56 -17.99 -25.14 2.93
CA ASP A 56 -19.39 -25.62 2.93
C ASP A 56 -20.16 -25.19 1.68
N ARG A 57 -19.67 -24.20 0.93
CA ARG A 57 -20.22 -23.72 -0.35
C ARG A 57 -19.42 -24.16 -1.58
N ALA A 58 -18.42 -25.04 -1.38
CA ALA A 58 -17.51 -25.45 -2.45
C ALA A 58 -18.12 -26.42 -3.50
N GLY A 59 -19.37 -26.85 -3.32
CA GLY A 59 -20.11 -27.72 -4.25
C GLY A 59 -20.83 -26.94 -5.36
N ALA A 60 -21.95 -27.48 -5.83
CA ALA A 60 -22.77 -26.89 -6.91
C ALA A 60 -23.25 -25.45 -6.66
N GLY A 61 -23.29 -25.00 -5.39
CA GLY A 61 -23.63 -23.61 -5.03
C GLY A 61 -22.54 -22.58 -5.32
N ARG A 62 -21.30 -23.01 -5.58
CA ARG A 62 -20.16 -22.11 -5.85
C ARG A 62 -20.39 -21.22 -7.07
N GLU A 63 -20.91 -21.81 -8.15
CA GLU A 63 -21.07 -21.10 -9.43
C GLU A 63 -22.09 -19.97 -9.37
N GLY A 64 -23.06 -20.05 -8.46
CA GLY A 64 -24.09 -19.02 -8.24
C GLY A 64 -23.66 -17.84 -7.37
N LEU A 65 -22.53 -17.96 -6.66
CA LEU A 65 -22.05 -16.87 -5.79
C LEU A 65 -21.52 -15.69 -6.61
N PRO A 66 -21.89 -14.44 -6.26
CA PRO A 66 -21.29 -13.25 -6.85
C PRO A 66 -19.80 -13.15 -6.50
N TRP A 67 -19.04 -12.44 -7.32
CA TRP A 67 -17.63 -12.20 -7.10
C TRP A 67 -17.40 -10.92 -6.30
N LEU A 68 -16.47 -10.99 -5.34
CA LEU A 68 -15.87 -9.85 -4.70
C LEU A 68 -14.37 -9.83 -5.03
N LEU A 69 -13.93 -8.79 -5.74
CA LEU A 69 -12.51 -8.51 -5.95
C LEU A 69 -11.97 -7.74 -4.76
N TYR A 70 -10.88 -8.22 -4.17
CA TYR A 70 -10.13 -7.50 -3.14
C TYR A 70 -8.86 -6.89 -3.72
N LEU A 71 -8.69 -5.58 -3.53
CA LEU A 71 -7.51 -4.81 -3.90
C LEU A 71 -6.77 -4.36 -2.65
N GLU A 72 -5.52 -4.84 -2.52
CA GLU A 72 -4.65 -4.55 -1.38
C GLU A 72 -4.11 -3.13 -1.44
N GLY A 73 -3.69 -2.61 -0.27
CA GLY A 73 -3.01 -1.34 -0.11
C GLY A 73 -1.57 -1.32 -0.61
N GLY A 74 -0.84 -0.29 -0.24
CA GLY A 74 0.55 -0.08 -0.61
C GLY A 74 0.77 1.29 -1.24
N PRO A 75 1.28 1.36 -2.47
CA PRO A 75 1.40 0.36 -3.54
C PRO A 75 2.46 -0.72 -3.25
N GLY A 76 2.43 -1.80 -4.03
CA GLY A 76 3.54 -2.76 -4.05
C GLY A 76 3.42 -3.95 -3.10
N PHE A 77 2.29 -4.12 -2.42
CA PHE A 77 2.02 -5.30 -1.60
C PHE A 77 1.13 -6.32 -2.33
N GLY A 78 1.42 -7.60 -2.14
CA GLY A 78 0.54 -8.67 -2.57
C GLY A 78 -0.64 -8.86 -1.62
N ALA A 79 -1.75 -9.37 -2.13
CA ALA A 79 -2.93 -9.65 -1.32
C ALA A 79 -2.63 -10.63 -0.17
N PRO A 80 -3.36 -10.57 0.95
CA PRO A 80 -3.12 -11.42 2.10
C PRO A 80 -3.28 -12.90 1.76
N ARG A 81 -2.56 -13.75 2.49
CA ARG A 81 -2.62 -15.22 2.36
C ARG A 81 -3.43 -15.77 3.53
N PRO A 82 -4.73 -16.08 3.34
CA PRO A 82 -5.57 -16.52 4.42
C PRO A 82 -5.10 -17.88 4.95
N VAL A 83 -5.07 -17.99 6.27
CA VAL A 83 -4.79 -19.25 6.99
C VAL A 83 -6.06 -19.88 7.57
N GLY A 84 -7.21 -19.22 7.42
CA GLY A 84 -8.53 -19.64 7.88
C GLY A 84 -9.57 -18.56 7.64
N ARG A 85 -10.82 -18.82 8.04
CA ARG A 85 -11.91 -17.83 8.01
C ARG A 85 -11.71 -16.87 9.20
N ALA A 86 -11.43 -15.60 8.91
CA ALA A 86 -11.24 -14.57 9.93
C ALA A 86 -11.50 -13.17 9.37
N GLY A 87 -11.77 -12.22 10.25
CA GLY A 87 -11.89 -10.79 9.94
C GLY A 87 -12.92 -10.49 8.87
N TRP A 88 -12.60 -9.56 7.98
CA TRP A 88 -13.47 -9.16 6.87
C TRP A 88 -13.72 -10.30 5.86
N LEU A 89 -12.72 -11.16 5.66
CA LEU A 89 -12.85 -12.29 4.72
C LEU A 89 -13.95 -13.27 5.17
N ASP A 90 -14.08 -13.51 6.48
CA ASP A 90 -15.15 -14.36 7.01
C ASP A 90 -16.54 -13.80 6.68
N ARG A 91 -16.72 -12.47 6.81
CA ARG A 91 -17.98 -11.80 6.42
C ARG A 91 -18.22 -11.85 4.90
N ALA A 92 -17.18 -11.62 4.10
CA ALA A 92 -17.30 -11.69 2.65
C ALA A 92 -17.74 -13.08 2.17
N LEU A 93 -17.22 -14.14 2.78
CA LEU A 93 -17.51 -15.53 2.40
C LEU A 93 -18.94 -15.99 2.75
N ASP A 94 -19.69 -15.22 3.52
CA ASP A 94 -21.12 -15.47 3.71
C ASP A 94 -21.94 -15.25 2.43
N GLU A 95 -21.49 -14.39 1.52
CA GLU A 95 -22.24 -13.99 0.33
C GLU A 95 -21.47 -14.13 -0.99
N TYR A 96 -20.13 -14.08 -0.93
CA TYR A 96 -19.28 -13.98 -2.11
C TYR A 96 -18.31 -15.15 -2.26
N ARG A 97 -17.86 -15.34 -3.48
CA ARG A 97 -16.55 -15.90 -3.78
C ARG A 97 -15.56 -14.73 -3.92
N VAL A 98 -14.46 -14.79 -3.20
CA VAL A 98 -13.52 -13.66 -3.09
C VAL A 98 -12.31 -13.90 -3.98
N LEU A 99 -11.94 -12.94 -4.82
CA LEU A 99 -10.67 -12.93 -5.54
C LEU A 99 -9.68 -12.03 -4.81
N LEU A 100 -8.68 -12.62 -4.18
CA LEU A 100 -7.51 -11.92 -3.62
C LEU A 100 -6.50 -11.73 -4.75
N LEU A 101 -6.42 -10.51 -5.28
CA LEU A 101 -5.58 -10.19 -6.44
C LEU A 101 -4.21 -9.70 -5.98
N ASP A 102 -3.14 -10.37 -6.39
CA ASP A 102 -1.83 -9.75 -6.41
C ASP A 102 -1.81 -8.78 -7.59
N GLN A 103 -1.81 -7.48 -7.31
CA GLN A 103 -1.72 -6.47 -8.36
C GLN A 103 -0.41 -6.65 -9.15
N ARG A 104 -0.36 -6.15 -10.40
CA ARG A 104 0.83 -6.27 -11.25
C ARG A 104 2.11 -5.88 -10.50
N GLY A 105 3.15 -6.70 -10.60
CA GLY A 105 4.45 -6.51 -9.95
C GLY A 105 4.53 -6.98 -8.49
N THR A 106 3.40 -7.38 -7.89
CA THR A 106 3.36 -7.78 -6.48
C THR A 106 3.20 -9.29 -6.30
N GLY A 107 3.56 -9.80 -5.15
CA GLY A 107 3.34 -11.18 -4.77
C GLY A 107 3.78 -12.19 -5.83
N ARG A 108 2.81 -12.90 -6.44
CA ARG A 108 3.03 -13.88 -7.52
C ARG A 108 2.74 -13.31 -8.93
N SER A 109 2.45 -12.01 -9.04
CA SER A 109 2.12 -11.31 -10.28
C SER A 109 3.35 -10.71 -10.95
N THR A 110 4.14 -11.53 -11.65
CA THR A 110 5.41 -11.12 -12.28
C THR A 110 6.20 -10.19 -11.36
N PRO A 111 6.71 -10.69 -10.20
CA PRO A 111 7.19 -9.85 -9.13
C PRO A 111 8.27 -8.86 -9.58
N ALA A 112 8.09 -7.58 -9.27
CA ALA A 112 9.08 -6.53 -9.50
C ALA A 112 9.89 -6.32 -8.21
N THR A 113 11.03 -6.95 -8.12
CA THR A 113 11.91 -6.99 -6.94
C THR A 113 13.31 -6.50 -7.29
N ARG A 114 14.17 -6.30 -6.29
CA ARG A 114 15.60 -6.01 -6.51
C ARG A 114 16.33 -7.10 -7.31
N GLN A 115 15.76 -8.31 -7.39
CA GLN A 115 16.34 -9.45 -8.12
C GLN A 115 15.84 -9.53 -9.57
N THR A 116 14.61 -9.10 -9.81
CA THR A 116 13.94 -9.26 -11.12
C THR A 116 13.97 -7.98 -11.95
N LEU A 117 13.90 -6.80 -11.34
CA LEU A 117 13.96 -5.52 -12.06
C LEU A 117 15.26 -5.33 -12.84
N PRO A 118 16.46 -5.65 -12.31
CA PRO A 118 17.69 -5.55 -13.09
C PRO A 118 17.73 -6.44 -14.34
N LEU A 119 16.92 -7.50 -14.39
CA LEU A 119 16.78 -8.36 -15.58
C LEU A 119 16.03 -7.66 -16.72
N ARG A 120 15.39 -6.52 -16.45
CA ARG A 120 14.71 -5.66 -17.45
C ARG A 120 15.68 -4.77 -18.23
N GLY A 121 16.96 -4.72 -17.81
CA GLY A 121 18.00 -3.93 -18.49
C GLY A 121 18.40 -2.68 -17.72
N THR A 122 18.56 -1.55 -18.42
CA THR A 122 19.03 -0.28 -17.84
C THR A 122 17.99 0.34 -16.89
N PRO A 123 18.39 1.31 -16.05
CA PRO A 123 17.44 2.05 -15.22
C PRO A 123 16.29 2.70 -16.01
N GLU A 124 16.55 3.18 -17.24
CA GLU A 124 15.55 3.75 -18.13
C GLU A 124 14.51 2.69 -18.54
N GLN A 125 14.97 1.51 -18.95
CA GLN A 125 14.09 0.39 -19.32
C GLN A 125 13.27 -0.11 -18.11
N GLN A 126 13.86 -0.10 -16.91
CA GLN A 126 13.15 -0.44 -15.67
C GLN A 126 12.10 0.62 -15.31
N ALA A 127 12.41 1.91 -15.48
CA ALA A 127 11.48 3.00 -15.19
C ALA A 127 10.32 3.00 -16.20
N ASP A 128 10.57 2.77 -17.48
CA ASP A 128 9.53 2.63 -18.50
C ASP A 128 8.64 1.41 -18.23
N TYR A 129 9.21 0.28 -17.85
CA TYR A 129 8.46 -0.90 -17.42
C TYR A 129 7.54 -0.58 -16.24
N LEU A 130 8.04 0.07 -15.18
CA LEU A 130 7.29 0.39 -13.99
C LEU A 130 6.25 1.50 -14.18
N ALA A 131 6.38 2.33 -15.21
CA ALA A 131 5.36 3.32 -15.55
C ALA A 131 4.00 2.70 -15.87
N HIS A 132 3.95 1.41 -16.22
CA HIS A 132 2.72 0.65 -16.45
C HIS A 132 2.11 0.01 -15.17
N PHE A 133 2.53 0.43 -13.95
CA PHE A 133 2.15 -0.27 -12.71
C PHE A 133 1.22 0.53 -11.80
N ARG A 134 0.58 1.58 -12.31
CA ARG A 134 -0.34 2.42 -11.53
C ARG A 134 -1.79 1.91 -11.58
N ALA A 135 -2.67 2.61 -10.85
CA ALA A 135 -4.08 2.25 -10.69
C ALA A 135 -4.83 2.08 -12.02
N ASP A 136 -4.57 2.92 -13.01
CA ASP A 136 -5.20 2.85 -14.33
C ASP A 136 -4.90 1.54 -15.07
N ALA A 137 -3.68 1.04 -15.00
CA ALA A 137 -3.29 -0.24 -15.57
C ALA A 137 -3.84 -1.43 -14.77
N ILE A 138 -3.86 -1.32 -13.42
CA ILE A 138 -4.47 -2.33 -12.54
C ILE A 138 -5.95 -2.48 -12.86
N VAL A 139 -6.68 -1.40 -13.08
CA VAL A 139 -8.10 -1.44 -13.48
C VAL A 139 -8.30 -2.20 -14.79
N ARG A 140 -7.44 -1.97 -15.79
CA ARG A 140 -7.52 -2.69 -17.08
C ARG A 140 -7.21 -4.18 -16.93
N ASP A 141 -6.28 -4.56 -16.03
CA ASP A 141 -6.08 -5.97 -15.67
C ASP A 141 -7.36 -6.56 -15.05
N CYS A 142 -7.98 -5.83 -14.11
CA CYS A 142 -9.20 -6.26 -13.45
C CYS A 142 -10.33 -6.51 -14.46
N GLU A 143 -10.48 -5.68 -15.48
CA GLU A 143 -11.49 -5.86 -16.53
C GLU A 143 -11.25 -7.12 -17.37
N LEU A 144 -10.01 -7.42 -17.75
CA LEU A 144 -9.67 -8.66 -18.46
C LEU A 144 -9.94 -9.89 -17.58
N ILE A 145 -9.62 -9.81 -16.30
CA ILE A 145 -9.84 -10.87 -15.32
C ILE A 145 -11.33 -11.07 -15.07
N ARG A 146 -12.08 -9.97 -14.90
CA ARG A 146 -13.54 -10.01 -14.71
C ARG A 146 -14.23 -10.67 -15.89
N ALA A 147 -13.93 -10.25 -17.12
CA ALA A 147 -14.51 -10.84 -18.32
C ALA A 147 -14.31 -12.36 -18.35
N ARG A 148 -13.13 -12.83 -17.95
CA ARG A 148 -12.79 -14.26 -17.92
C ARG A 148 -13.49 -15.04 -16.80
N LEU A 149 -13.56 -14.47 -15.59
CA LEU A 149 -14.11 -15.18 -14.42
C LEU A 149 -15.63 -15.12 -14.34
N THR A 150 -16.22 -14.00 -14.76
CA THR A 150 -17.65 -13.73 -14.58
C THR A 150 -18.45 -13.86 -15.87
N GLY A 151 -17.78 -14.07 -17.02
CA GLY A 151 -18.42 -14.00 -18.35
C GLY A 151 -18.90 -12.60 -18.70
N GLY A 152 -18.22 -11.55 -18.18
CA GLY A 152 -18.55 -10.15 -18.44
C GLY A 152 -19.53 -9.51 -17.43
N ARG A 153 -20.08 -10.28 -16.47
CA ARG A 153 -20.97 -9.73 -15.44
C ARG A 153 -20.19 -8.80 -14.50
N PRO A 154 -20.82 -7.73 -13.99
CA PRO A 154 -20.24 -6.87 -12.96
C PRO A 154 -19.88 -7.65 -11.68
N TRP A 155 -18.94 -7.14 -10.91
CA TRP A 155 -18.52 -7.65 -9.62
C TRP A 155 -18.46 -6.57 -8.54
N THR A 156 -18.47 -7.01 -7.28
CA THR A 156 -18.21 -6.13 -6.14
C THR A 156 -16.70 -5.94 -5.98
N VAL A 157 -16.26 -4.71 -5.67
CA VAL A 157 -14.87 -4.39 -5.39
C VAL A 157 -14.73 -3.90 -3.94
N LEU A 158 -13.79 -4.47 -3.20
CA LEU A 158 -13.35 -3.98 -1.88
C LEU A 158 -11.89 -3.51 -2.00
N GLY A 159 -11.66 -2.21 -1.84
CA GLY A 159 -10.34 -1.60 -1.87
C GLY A 159 -9.91 -1.12 -0.48
N GLN A 160 -8.73 -1.55 -0.02
CA GLN A 160 -8.09 -1.08 1.21
C GLN A 160 -6.96 -0.11 0.85
N SER A 161 -6.93 1.10 1.49
CA SER A 161 -5.83 2.05 1.27
C SER A 161 -5.62 2.34 -0.23
N TYR A 162 -4.43 2.13 -0.79
CA TYR A 162 -4.18 2.25 -2.24
C TYR A 162 -5.14 1.40 -3.09
N GLY A 163 -5.61 0.27 -2.60
CA GLY A 163 -6.66 -0.50 -3.26
C GLY A 163 -7.97 0.30 -3.43
N GLY A 164 -8.26 1.23 -2.52
CA GLY A 164 -9.34 2.20 -2.64
C GLY A 164 -9.06 3.25 -3.73
N PHE A 165 -7.81 3.70 -3.88
CA PHE A 165 -7.40 4.55 -5.02
C PHE A 165 -7.65 3.84 -6.35
N CYS A 166 -7.28 2.56 -6.43
CA CYS A 166 -7.61 1.71 -7.59
C CYS A 166 -9.12 1.60 -7.81
N ALA A 167 -9.94 1.50 -6.75
CA ALA A 167 -11.39 1.43 -6.85
C ALA A 167 -12.00 2.74 -7.36
N VAL A 168 -11.50 3.91 -6.95
CA VAL A 168 -11.90 5.22 -7.50
C VAL A 168 -11.48 5.37 -8.97
N SER A 169 -10.27 4.91 -9.31
CA SER A 169 -9.84 4.82 -10.72
C SER A 169 -10.73 3.88 -11.52
N TYR A 170 -11.21 2.78 -10.95
CA TYR A 170 -12.14 1.86 -11.58
C TYR A 170 -13.51 2.52 -11.87
N LEU A 171 -14.05 3.26 -10.90
CA LEU A 171 -15.27 4.07 -11.10
C LEU A 171 -15.09 5.11 -12.20
N SER A 172 -13.88 5.62 -12.38
CA SER A 172 -13.54 6.60 -13.42
C SER A 172 -13.43 5.98 -14.81
N HIS A 173 -12.86 4.76 -14.92
CA HIS A 173 -12.46 4.22 -16.23
C HIS A 173 -13.37 3.10 -16.74
N ALA A 174 -13.97 2.30 -15.86
CA ALA A 174 -14.81 1.14 -16.25
C ALA A 174 -15.97 0.86 -15.25
N PRO A 175 -16.81 1.85 -14.90
CA PRO A 175 -17.90 1.65 -13.92
C PRO A 175 -18.92 0.58 -14.33
N GLU A 176 -19.04 0.27 -15.62
CA GLU A 176 -19.90 -0.79 -16.15
C GLU A 176 -19.49 -2.20 -15.70
N GLY A 177 -18.26 -2.36 -15.26
CA GLY A 177 -17.73 -3.60 -14.66
C GLY A 177 -18.05 -3.77 -13.18
N LEU A 178 -18.68 -2.77 -12.56
CA LEU A 178 -18.87 -2.68 -11.11
C LEU A 178 -20.35 -2.86 -10.73
N ASP A 179 -20.60 -3.77 -9.79
CA ASP A 179 -21.89 -3.91 -9.11
C ASP A 179 -21.97 -3.03 -7.86
N THR A 180 -20.93 -3.08 -7.04
CA THR A 180 -20.82 -2.31 -5.79
C THR A 180 -19.36 -2.03 -5.52
N VAL A 181 -19.04 -0.86 -4.94
CA VAL A 181 -17.68 -0.51 -4.52
C VAL A 181 -17.65 -0.19 -3.03
N LEU A 182 -16.74 -0.85 -2.32
CA LEU A 182 -16.50 -0.71 -0.89
C LEU A 182 -15.06 -0.23 -0.69
N ILE A 183 -14.87 0.85 0.05
CA ILE A 183 -13.56 1.48 0.25
C ILE A 183 -13.25 1.60 1.74
N ALA A 184 -12.11 1.10 2.16
CA ALA A 184 -11.65 1.20 3.54
C ALA A 184 -10.36 2.03 3.61
N GLY A 185 -10.43 3.25 4.18
CA GLY A 185 -9.29 4.15 4.36
C GLY A 185 -8.55 4.49 3.06
N GLY A 186 -9.27 4.54 1.92
CA GLY A 186 -8.63 4.64 0.60
C GLY A 186 -9.34 5.59 -0.37
N LEU A 187 -9.88 6.72 0.10
CA LEU A 187 -10.37 7.78 -0.79
C LEU A 187 -9.22 8.73 -1.12
N PRO A 188 -8.67 8.73 -2.36
CA PRO A 188 -7.60 9.64 -2.77
C PRO A 188 -8.12 11.08 -2.87
N SER A 189 -7.24 12.07 -2.89
CA SER A 189 -7.58 13.35 -3.49
C SER A 189 -7.69 13.19 -5.02
N LEU A 190 -8.69 13.82 -5.62
CA LEU A 190 -8.83 13.85 -7.09
C LEU A 190 -7.95 14.92 -7.73
N GLU A 191 -7.57 15.95 -6.98
CA GLU A 191 -6.92 17.17 -7.50
C GLU A 191 -5.54 17.46 -6.88
N ALA A 192 -5.32 17.04 -5.60
CA ALA A 192 -4.07 17.32 -4.93
C ALA A 192 -2.91 16.53 -5.55
N ASP A 193 -1.85 17.25 -5.89
CA ASP A 193 -0.57 16.66 -6.27
C ASP A 193 0.16 16.10 -5.03
N ALA A 194 1.28 15.42 -5.26
CA ALA A 194 2.08 14.85 -4.18
C ALA A 194 2.55 15.89 -3.16
N ASP A 195 2.87 17.12 -3.60
CA ASP A 195 3.28 18.20 -2.70
C ASP A 195 2.17 18.57 -1.73
N ALA A 196 0.93 18.73 -2.21
CA ALA A 196 -0.22 19.05 -1.36
C ALA A 196 -0.53 17.90 -0.38
N VAL A 197 -0.40 16.65 -0.83
CA VAL A 197 -0.57 15.46 0.05
C VAL A 197 0.45 15.49 1.19
N TYR A 198 1.73 15.76 0.91
CA TYR A 198 2.75 15.80 1.96
C TYR A 198 2.65 17.02 2.87
N ARG A 199 2.24 18.19 2.35
CA ARG A 199 1.93 19.36 3.23
C ARG A 199 0.83 19.05 4.23
N ALA A 200 -0.15 18.23 3.87
CA ALA A 200 -1.16 17.75 4.79
C ALA A 200 -0.64 16.61 5.70
N ALA A 201 0.32 15.80 5.26
CA ALA A 201 0.82 14.65 6.01
C ALA A 201 1.75 15.03 7.16
N TYR A 202 2.71 15.96 6.98
CA TYR A 202 3.67 16.31 8.02
C TYR A 202 3.03 16.81 9.33
N PRO A 203 2.02 17.72 9.33
CA PRO A 203 1.33 18.09 10.57
C PRO A 203 0.61 16.92 11.25
N ARG A 204 0.12 15.92 10.49
CA ARG A 204 -0.49 14.73 11.08
C ARG A 204 0.55 13.83 11.73
N MET A 205 1.70 13.62 11.09
CA MET A 205 2.82 12.87 11.67
C MET A 205 3.28 13.50 12.99
N GLU A 206 3.37 14.83 13.05
CA GLU A 206 3.71 15.54 14.27
C GLU A 206 2.66 15.31 15.37
N ARG A 207 1.36 15.50 15.06
CA ARG A 207 0.29 15.23 16.05
C ARG A 207 0.29 13.79 16.56
N LYS A 208 0.47 12.80 15.67
CA LYS A 208 0.55 11.38 16.06
C LYS A 208 1.77 11.09 16.92
N SER A 209 2.91 11.69 16.61
CA SER A 209 4.12 11.60 17.46
C SER A 209 3.89 12.18 18.84
N LEU A 210 3.29 13.37 18.92
CA LEU A 210 2.95 14.01 20.20
C LEU A 210 1.94 13.22 21.00
N ALA A 211 0.92 12.64 20.35
CA ALA A 211 -0.06 11.76 21.00
C ALA A 211 0.60 10.49 21.56
N HIS A 212 1.55 9.89 20.82
CA HIS A 212 2.35 8.78 21.30
C HIS A 212 3.15 9.15 22.56
N TYR A 213 3.87 10.25 22.53
CA TYR A 213 4.68 10.72 23.68
C TYR A 213 3.82 11.17 24.87
N ALA A 214 2.60 11.66 24.64
CA ALA A 214 1.66 11.92 25.71
C ALA A 214 1.21 10.64 26.42
N ARG A 215 1.07 9.53 25.67
CA ARG A 215 0.72 8.20 26.19
C ARG A 215 1.93 7.54 26.88
N TYR A 216 3.13 7.68 26.33
CA TYR A 216 4.39 7.08 26.78
C TYR A 216 5.47 8.14 26.95
N PRO A 217 5.44 8.94 28.05
CA PRO A 217 6.33 10.09 28.20
C PRO A 217 7.83 9.75 28.16
N GLY A 218 8.21 8.55 28.63
CA GLY A 218 9.61 8.08 28.59
C GLY A 218 10.15 7.88 27.18
N ASP A 219 9.30 7.58 26.21
CA ASP A 219 9.72 7.29 24.84
C ASP A 219 10.31 8.53 24.14
N ALA A 220 9.88 9.71 24.51
CA ALA A 220 10.46 10.95 23.97
C ALA A 220 11.96 11.08 24.25
N GLU A 221 12.40 10.72 25.47
CA GLU A 221 13.82 10.73 25.82
C GLU A 221 14.58 9.56 25.21
N THR A 222 13.95 8.38 25.16
CA THR A 222 14.53 7.19 24.51
C THR A 222 14.77 7.44 23.02
N VAL A 223 13.80 7.99 22.29
CA VAL A 223 13.94 8.36 20.88
C VAL A 223 15.07 9.37 20.70
N ARG A 224 15.14 10.40 21.56
CA ARG A 224 16.21 11.40 21.52
C ARG A 224 17.58 10.75 21.74
N ALA A 225 17.70 9.82 22.70
CA ALA A 225 18.94 9.11 22.98
C ALA A 225 19.38 8.26 21.79
N VAL A 226 18.46 7.53 21.15
CA VAL A 226 18.74 6.75 19.94
C VAL A 226 19.18 7.67 18.79
N VAL A 227 18.48 8.79 18.55
CA VAL A 227 18.84 9.72 17.47
C VAL A 227 20.23 10.32 17.70
N ARG A 228 20.57 10.72 18.93
CA ARG A 228 21.92 11.22 19.27
C ARG A 228 23.00 10.14 19.07
N HIS A 229 22.71 8.90 19.43
CA HIS A 229 23.62 7.79 19.19
C HIS A 229 23.86 7.60 17.68
N LEU A 230 22.80 7.60 16.87
CA LEU A 230 22.88 7.44 15.42
C LEU A 230 23.56 8.63 14.71
N ALA A 231 23.51 9.83 15.28
CA ALA A 231 24.24 10.98 14.78
C ALA A 231 25.74 10.88 15.04
N ALA A 232 26.14 10.19 16.12
CA ALA A 232 27.53 10.05 16.53
C ALA A 232 28.21 8.75 16.05
N HIS A 233 27.43 7.72 15.67
CA HIS A 233 27.94 6.40 15.34
C HIS A 233 27.29 5.87 14.05
N GLU A 234 28.10 5.21 13.21
CA GLU A 234 27.57 4.46 12.07
C GLU A 234 27.02 3.12 12.54
N GLU A 235 25.71 2.95 12.35
CA GLU A 235 25.00 1.73 12.70
C GLU A 235 24.39 1.09 11.46
N ALA A 236 24.38 -0.25 11.43
CA ALA A 236 23.75 -1.02 10.37
C ALA A 236 22.75 -2.01 10.95
N LEU A 237 21.63 -2.16 10.26
CA LEU A 237 20.66 -3.20 10.52
C LEU A 237 21.15 -4.56 9.98
N PRO A 238 20.61 -5.70 10.46
CA PRO A 238 21.04 -7.03 10.04
C PRO A 238 20.95 -7.30 8.54
N ASP A 239 20.06 -6.62 7.82
CA ASP A 239 19.92 -6.71 6.38
C ASP A 239 20.95 -5.86 5.59
N GLY A 240 21.84 -5.16 6.28
CA GLY A 240 22.85 -4.26 5.71
C GLY A 240 22.33 -2.85 5.38
N THR A 241 21.13 -2.50 5.82
CA THR A 241 20.59 -1.14 5.76
C THR A 241 21.33 -0.26 6.78
N ARG A 242 21.84 0.90 6.35
CA ARG A 242 22.43 1.89 7.26
C ARG A 242 21.32 2.58 8.04
N LEU A 243 21.32 2.44 9.36
CA LEU A 243 20.36 3.08 10.24
C LEU A 243 20.84 4.51 10.57
N THR A 244 20.25 5.50 9.92
CA THR A 244 20.49 6.92 10.18
C THR A 244 19.40 7.51 11.08
N PRO A 245 19.61 8.70 11.69
CA PRO A 245 18.57 9.42 12.40
C PRO A 245 17.27 9.54 11.61
N ALA A 246 17.34 9.93 10.33
CA ALA A 246 16.19 10.07 9.45
C ALA A 246 15.53 8.71 9.12
N ALA A 247 16.30 7.63 8.99
CA ALA A 247 15.74 6.28 8.79
C ALA A 247 15.01 5.81 10.06
N PHE A 248 15.55 6.10 11.23
CA PHE A 248 14.91 5.76 12.50
C PHE A 248 13.57 6.49 12.70
N GLN A 249 13.46 7.77 12.28
CA GLN A 249 12.18 8.49 12.34
C GLN A 249 11.05 7.77 11.59
N GLN A 250 11.35 7.00 10.54
CA GLN A 250 10.33 6.27 9.78
C GLN A 250 9.61 5.17 10.58
N LEU A 251 10.04 4.86 11.81
CA LEU A 251 9.29 4.01 12.73
C LEU A 251 7.91 4.59 13.09
N GLY A 252 7.69 5.89 12.86
CA GLY A 252 6.38 6.51 12.97
C GLY A 252 5.31 5.89 12.06
N ILE A 253 5.71 5.08 11.06
CA ILE A 253 4.76 4.29 10.27
C ILE A 253 3.92 3.34 11.13
N LEU A 254 4.42 2.90 12.27
CA LEU A 254 3.64 2.07 13.20
C LEU A 254 2.40 2.80 13.74
N LEU A 255 2.47 4.13 13.91
CA LEU A 255 1.41 4.94 14.50
C LEU A 255 0.13 5.03 13.65
N GLY A 256 0.13 4.49 12.44
CA GLY A 256 -1.06 4.36 11.61
C GLY A 256 -1.88 3.09 11.87
N GLY A 257 -1.42 2.18 12.73
CA GLY A 257 -2.17 1.00 13.16
C GLY A 257 -2.77 1.17 14.55
N GLY A 258 -3.88 0.49 14.84
CA GLY A 258 -4.60 0.59 16.11
C GLY A 258 -3.77 0.17 17.33
N ASP A 259 -2.88 -0.79 17.16
CA ASP A 259 -1.92 -1.25 18.17
C ASP A 259 -0.53 -0.61 18.03
N GLY A 260 -0.35 0.27 17.02
CA GLY A 260 0.96 0.80 16.62
C GLY A 260 1.69 1.60 17.68
N ALA A 261 0.99 2.39 18.49
CA ALA A 261 1.60 3.12 19.60
C ALA A 261 2.16 2.16 20.68
N HIS A 262 1.50 1.03 20.91
CA HIS A 262 1.97 0.00 21.84
C HIS A 262 3.18 -0.73 21.29
N LEU A 263 3.13 -1.11 19.98
CA LEU A 263 4.23 -1.78 19.29
C LEU A 263 5.49 -0.89 19.28
N LEU A 264 5.33 0.39 19.01
CA LEU A 264 6.45 1.34 19.04
C LEU A 264 7.03 1.47 20.45
N HIS A 265 6.18 1.57 21.49
CA HIS A 265 6.61 1.61 22.88
C HIS A 265 7.45 0.38 23.24
N HIS A 266 6.92 -0.83 23.00
CA HIS A 266 7.64 -2.07 23.29
C HIS A 266 8.96 -2.21 22.53
N LEU A 267 9.02 -1.70 21.28
CA LEU A 267 10.27 -1.63 20.53
C LEU A 267 11.30 -0.71 21.21
N LEU A 268 10.85 0.35 21.87
CA LEU A 268 11.69 1.36 22.51
C LEU A 268 12.08 1.02 23.97
N GLU A 269 11.59 -0.08 24.58
CA GLU A 269 11.85 -0.41 25.99
C GLU A 269 13.34 -0.60 26.30
N GLU A 270 14.09 -1.31 25.45
CA GLU A 270 15.50 -1.63 25.67
C GLU A 270 16.34 -1.46 24.39
N PRO A 271 16.50 -0.22 23.87
CA PRO A 271 17.24 -0.01 22.62
C PRO A 271 18.76 -0.16 22.77
N PHE A 272 19.28 -0.09 24.00
CA PHE A 272 20.72 -0.15 24.26
C PHE A 272 21.11 -1.36 25.12
N ALA A 273 22.21 -2.00 24.75
CA ALA A 273 22.91 -2.98 25.56
C ALA A 273 24.20 -2.37 26.16
N PRO A 274 24.52 -2.62 27.45
CA PRO A 274 25.76 -2.19 28.05
C PRO A 274 26.94 -2.95 27.45
N THR A 275 28.00 -2.24 27.06
CA THR A 275 29.25 -2.84 26.63
C THR A 275 30.44 -2.18 27.37
N PRO A 276 31.65 -2.80 27.38
CA PRO A 276 32.82 -2.20 27.99
C PRO A 276 33.20 -0.82 27.43
N ASP A 277 32.87 -0.57 26.16
CA ASP A 277 33.15 0.67 25.44
C ASP A 277 32.00 1.68 25.49
N GLY A 278 30.98 1.46 26.32
CA GLY A 278 29.77 2.25 26.42
C GLY A 278 28.55 1.56 25.84
N PRO A 279 27.37 2.15 25.95
CA PRO A 279 26.11 1.57 25.45
C PRO A 279 26.11 1.51 23.90
N ARG A 280 25.67 0.38 23.34
CA ARG A 280 25.49 0.17 21.91
C ARG A 280 24.04 -0.23 21.63
N LEU A 281 23.57 -0.03 20.41
CA LEU A 281 22.23 -0.51 20.02
C LEU A 281 22.17 -2.03 20.17
N ALA A 282 21.16 -2.50 20.91
CA ALA A 282 20.94 -3.91 21.17
C ALA A 282 20.60 -4.67 19.87
N ASP A 283 21.08 -5.89 19.72
CA ASP A 283 20.79 -6.71 18.55
C ASP A 283 19.30 -6.95 18.35
N GLY A 284 18.57 -7.25 19.44
CA GLY A 284 17.11 -7.43 19.39
C GLY A 284 16.36 -6.18 18.94
N PHE A 285 16.83 -4.99 19.35
CA PHE A 285 16.29 -3.72 18.87
C PHE A 285 16.53 -3.55 17.37
N ARG A 286 17.77 -3.77 16.89
CA ARG A 286 18.12 -3.65 15.46
C ARG A 286 17.32 -4.61 14.57
N GLU A 287 17.06 -5.83 15.03
CA GLU A 287 16.22 -6.82 14.34
C GLU A 287 14.77 -6.32 14.21
N GLN A 288 14.19 -5.81 15.29
CA GLN A 288 12.83 -5.28 15.28
C GLN A 288 12.72 -4.04 14.37
N VAL A 289 13.67 -3.11 14.42
CA VAL A 289 13.76 -1.96 13.52
C VAL A 289 13.86 -2.41 12.06
N ALA A 290 14.71 -3.41 11.77
CA ALA A 290 14.85 -3.97 10.43
C ALA A 290 13.54 -4.57 9.92
N ALA A 291 12.79 -5.27 10.77
CA ALA A 291 11.49 -5.86 10.40
C ALA A 291 10.47 -4.79 9.98
N VAL A 292 10.47 -3.61 10.63
CA VAL A 292 9.57 -2.50 10.28
C VAL A 292 10.03 -1.76 9.02
N LEU A 293 11.32 -1.48 8.91
CA LEU A 293 11.87 -0.61 7.84
C LEU A 293 12.22 -1.34 6.55
N SER A 294 12.31 -2.68 6.55
CA SER A 294 12.72 -3.44 5.37
C SER A 294 11.81 -3.20 4.18
N ARG A 295 12.43 -2.97 3.02
CA ARG A 295 11.75 -2.86 1.71
C ARG A 295 12.13 -4.04 0.79
N ALA A 296 12.74 -5.07 1.33
CA ALA A 296 13.25 -6.20 0.54
C ALA A 296 12.13 -7.00 -0.16
N ALA A 297 11.00 -7.18 0.51
CA ALA A 297 9.85 -7.91 -0.04
C ALA A 297 8.99 -7.06 -0.98
N SER A 298 9.01 -5.74 -0.83
CA SER A 298 8.12 -4.81 -1.55
C SER A 298 8.84 -3.51 -1.96
N PRO A 299 9.89 -3.60 -2.82
CA PRO A 299 10.61 -2.39 -3.25
C PRO A 299 9.72 -1.46 -4.08
N LEU A 300 8.65 -1.97 -4.71
CA LEU A 300 7.65 -1.17 -5.42
C LEU A 300 7.01 -0.12 -4.54
N TYR A 301 6.88 -0.35 -3.23
CA TYR A 301 6.41 0.66 -2.30
C TYR A 301 7.23 1.95 -2.41
N ALA A 302 8.55 1.84 -2.33
CA ALA A 302 9.42 3.01 -2.45
C ALA A 302 9.49 3.58 -3.89
N LEU A 303 9.42 2.72 -4.92
CA LEU A 303 9.57 3.14 -6.31
C LEU A 303 8.32 3.84 -6.86
N LEU A 304 7.14 3.45 -6.40
CA LEU A 304 5.87 3.92 -6.95
C LEU A 304 5.04 4.77 -5.99
N HIS A 305 5.47 4.92 -4.72
CA HIS A 305 4.66 5.57 -3.70
C HIS A 305 4.20 6.98 -4.09
N GLU A 306 5.09 7.83 -4.57
CA GLU A 306 4.68 9.17 -5.00
C GLU A 306 3.91 9.18 -6.34
N SER A 307 4.19 8.21 -7.22
CA SER A 307 3.53 8.15 -8.53
C SER A 307 2.04 7.83 -8.46
N ILE A 308 1.53 7.33 -7.31
CA ILE A 308 0.09 7.13 -7.10
C ILE A 308 -0.70 8.45 -7.02
N TYR A 309 -0.01 9.56 -6.78
CA TYR A 309 -0.57 10.93 -6.77
C TYR A 309 -0.26 11.71 -8.05
N ALA A 310 0.61 11.16 -8.91
CA ALA A 310 1.06 11.85 -10.11
C ALA A 310 0.04 11.75 -11.24
N GLN A 311 -0.42 12.89 -11.72
CA GLN A 311 -1.28 13.04 -12.89
C GLN A 311 -1.01 14.40 -13.54
N ASP A 312 -1.65 14.67 -14.67
CA ASP A 312 -1.57 15.96 -15.38
C ASP A 312 -0.15 16.37 -15.81
N GLY A 313 0.70 15.38 -16.09
CA GLY A 313 2.03 15.60 -16.64
C GLY A 313 3.05 16.19 -15.68
N ARG A 314 2.81 16.17 -14.37
CA ARG A 314 3.77 16.67 -13.36
C ARG A 314 4.67 15.56 -12.84
N ALA A 315 5.96 15.88 -12.67
CA ALA A 315 6.89 15.04 -11.91
C ALA A 315 6.61 15.19 -10.42
N THR A 316 6.84 14.15 -9.64
CA THR A 316 6.78 14.23 -8.18
C THR A 316 8.06 14.80 -7.59
N ASP A 317 9.19 14.51 -8.22
CA ASP A 317 10.51 15.03 -7.89
C ASP A 317 10.82 14.99 -6.38
N TRP A 318 10.56 13.83 -5.78
CA TRP A 318 10.75 13.59 -4.36
C TRP A 318 9.96 14.55 -3.46
N SER A 319 8.67 14.66 -3.71
CA SER A 319 7.76 15.57 -2.98
C SER A 319 7.90 15.47 -1.47
N ALA A 320 7.90 14.26 -0.89
CA ALA A 320 8.06 14.09 0.55
C ALA A 320 9.36 14.71 1.06
N HIS A 321 10.45 14.58 0.29
CA HIS A 321 11.75 15.12 0.67
C HIS A 321 11.79 16.65 0.60
N ARG A 322 11.29 17.24 -0.49
CA ARG A 322 11.27 18.70 -0.69
C ARG A 322 10.34 19.38 0.31
N ILE A 323 9.15 18.83 0.50
CA ILE A 323 8.15 19.41 1.43
C ILE A 323 8.61 19.30 2.89
N ARG A 324 9.43 18.29 3.26
CA ARG A 324 10.03 18.22 4.60
C ARG A 324 10.76 19.51 4.98
N GLU A 325 11.34 20.21 4.02
CA GLU A 325 12.06 21.48 4.29
C GLU A 325 11.14 22.59 4.79
N GLU A 326 9.84 22.53 4.48
CA GLU A 326 8.83 23.43 5.02
C GLU A 326 8.53 23.15 6.51
N PHE A 327 8.98 21.99 7.03
CA PHE A 327 8.76 21.51 8.40
C PHE A 327 10.09 21.21 9.13
N PRO A 328 10.84 22.23 9.54
CA PRO A 328 12.19 22.05 10.11
C PRO A 328 12.22 21.22 11.38
N GLY A 329 11.09 21.07 12.10
CA GLY A 329 10.96 20.18 13.26
C GLY A 329 11.22 18.71 12.94
N PHE A 330 11.14 18.30 11.68
CA PHE A 330 11.44 16.93 11.22
C PHE A 330 12.93 16.71 10.86
N ASP A 331 13.80 17.69 11.06
CA ASP A 331 15.23 17.43 11.09
C ASP A 331 15.56 16.67 12.37
N ALA A 332 15.89 15.40 12.25
CA ALA A 332 16.05 14.52 13.41
C ALA A 332 17.17 14.97 14.36
N GLU A 333 18.31 15.37 13.79
CA GLU A 333 19.48 15.78 14.58
C GLU A 333 19.23 17.14 15.26
N ALA A 334 18.68 18.09 14.54
CA ALA A 334 18.30 19.39 15.11
C ALA A 334 17.23 19.24 16.20
N ALA A 335 16.23 18.40 15.98
CA ALA A 335 15.18 18.09 16.97
C ALA A 335 15.76 17.40 18.22
N ALA A 336 16.69 16.45 18.06
CA ALA A 336 17.35 15.78 19.19
C ALA A 336 18.29 16.71 19.98
N ALA A 337 18.87 17.73 19.35
CA ALA A 337 19.65 18.76 20.00
C ALA A 337 18.78 19.77 20.78
N ALA A 338 17.55 19.98 20.35
CA ALA A 338 16.56 20.82 21.02
C ALA A 338 15.98 20.15 22.27
N SER A 339 15.15 20.89 23.04
CA SER A 339 14.49 20.38 24.24
C SER A 339 13.16 19.66 23.96
N GLY A 340 12.61 19.80 22.76
CA GLY A 340 11.33 19.19 22.35
C GLY A 340 11.43 17.71 21.99
N PRO A 341 10.30 17.03 21.82
CA PRO A 341 10.27 15.66 21.30
C PRO A 341 10.71 15.62 19.84
N VAL A 342 11.35 14.53 19.42
CA VAL A 342 11.70 14.28 18.00
C VAL A 342 10.45 13.76 17.29
N PRO A 343 9.90 14.44 16.28
CA PRO A 343 8.76 13.93 15.54
C PRO A 343 9.17 12.73 14.67
N LEU A 344 8.26 11.77 14.52
CA LEU A 344 8.45 10.59 13.71
C LEU A 344 7.77 10.76 12.35
N THR A 345 8.33 10.17 11.31
CA THR A 345 7.76 10.17 9.95
C THR A 345 7.07 8.84 9.64
N ALA A 346 6.13 8.85 8.71
CA ALA A 346 5.37 7.67 8.32
C ALA A 346 5.58 7.32 6.84
N GLU A 347 4.55 7.44 6.00
CA GLU A 347 4.59 7.10 4.57
C GLU A 347 5.33 8.17 3.75
N THR A 348 6.64 8.27 3.93
CA THR A 348 7.50 9.20 3.18
C THR A 348 8.60 8.43 2.48
N VAL A 349 8.85 8.77 1.22
CA VAL A 349 9.97 8.22 0.44
C VAL A 349 10.96 9.34 0.13
N HIS A 350 12.23 9.09 0.43
CA HIS A 350 13.29 10.09 0.32
C HIS A 350 14.45 9.58 -0.53
N PRO A 351 15.17 10.43 -1.28
CA PRO A 351 16.32 10.03 -2.09
C PRO A 351 17.38 9.26 -1.30
N TRP A 352 17.67 9.67 -0.06
CA TRP A 352 18.68 9.04 0.81
C TRP A 352 18.35 7.57 1.12
N MET A 353 17.10 7.13 1.03
CA MET A 353 16.72 5.73 1.22
C MET A 353 17.38 4.82 0.18
N LEU A 354 17.63 5.34 -1.02
CA LEU A 354 18.24 4.59 -2.11
C LEU A 354 19.74 4.34 -1.89
N ASP A 355 20.36 5.12 -1.00
CA ASP A 355 21.76 4.92 -0.59
C ASP A 355 21.86 4.08 0.69
N THR A 356 20.91 4.25 1.61
CA THR A 356 20.96 3.63 2.94
C THR A 356 20.32 2.25 2.99
N HIS A 357 19.18 2.05 2.32
CA HIS A 357 18.49 0.75 2.34
C HIS A 357 19.11 -0.24 1.36
N ALA A 358 19.66 -1.33 1.89
CA ALA A 358 20.35 -2.35 1.10
C ALA A 358 19.49 -2.95 -0.04
N ALA A 359 18.16 -3.06 0.19
CA ALA A 359 17.23 -3.57 -0.80
C ALA A 359 16.93 -2.57 -1.94
N LEU A 360 17.06 -1.26 -1.70
CA LEU A 360 16.73 -0.21 -2.65
C LEU A 360 17.95 0.28 -3.44
N ARG A 361 19.14 0.14 -2.89
CA ARG A 361 20.40 0.62 -3.50
C ARG A 361 20.57 0.23 -4.98
N PRO A 362 20.28 -1.03 -5.40
CA PRO A 362 20.39 -1.41 -6.81
C PRO A 362 19.37 -0.74 -7.73
N LEU A 363 18.36 -0.08 -7.18
CA LEU A 363 17.22 0.50 -7.90
C LEU A 363 17.26 2.04 -7.91
N ALA A 364 18.37 2.65 -7.43
CA ALA A 364 18.48 4.09 -7.28
C ALA A 364 18.28 4.87 -8.58
N GLY A 365 18.91 4.41 -9.67
CA GLY A 365 18.74 5.04 -10.98
C GLY A 365 17.29 4.99 -11.47
N THR A 366 16.65 3.84 -11.33
CA THR A 366 15.24 3.64 -11.70
C THR A 366 14.31 4.56 -10.91
N ALA A 367 14.53 4.67 -9.60
CA ALA A 367 13.72 5.51 -8.71
C ALA A 367 13.87 7.00 -9.07
N GLY A 368 15.09 7.47 -9.36
CA GLY A 368 15.33 8.84 -9.79
C GLY A 368 14.60 9.18 -11.11
N LEU A 369 14.61 8.25 -12.08
CA LEU A 369 13.89 8.42 -13.34
C LEU A 369 12.36 8.45 -13.16
N LEU A 370 11.82 7.63 -12.26
CA LEU A 370 10.39 7.65 -11.94
C LEU A 370 9.98 8.95 -11.25
N ALA A 371 10.78 9.45 -10.30
CA ALA A 371 10.52 10.71 -9.62
C ALA A 371 10.54 11.91 -10.59
N ALA A 372 11.47 11.91 -11.55
CA ALA A 372 11.60 12.95 -12.58
C ALA A 372 10.60 12.83 -13.74
N ARG A 373 9.82 11.73 -13.81
CA ARG A 373 8.92 11.47 -14.93
C ARG A 373 7.75 12.45 -14.95
N THR A 374 7.52 13.10 -16.10
CA THR A 374 6.43 14.06 -16.32
C THR A 374 5.25 13.48 -17.11
N GLY A 375 5.42 12.35 -17.79
CA GLY A 375 4.44 11.77 -18.72
C GLY A 375 3.31 10.96 -18.02
N TRP A 376 2.91 11.33 -16.81
CA TRP A 376 1.83 10.64 -16.09
C TRP A 376 0.45 11.04 -16.63
N GLY A 377 -0.33 10.04 -17.07
CA GLY A 377 -1.71 10.22 -17.48
C GLY A 377 -2.68 10.38 -16.30
N PRO A 378 -3.94 10.74 -16.56
CA PRO A 378 -4.95 10.92 -15.53
C PRO A 378 -5.28 9.60 -14.82
N LEU A 379 -5.47 9.68 -13.50
CA LEU A 379 -5.90 8.55 -12.66
C LEU A 379 -7.41 8.56 -12.44
N TYR A 380 -8.05 9.73 -12.49
CA TYR A 380 -9.45 9.93 -12.16
C TYR A 380 -10.15 10.79 -13.21
N ASP A 381 -11.45 10.52 -13.41
CA ASP A 381 -12.37 11.32 -14.23
C ASP A 381 -13.45 11.93 -13.31
N ALA A 382 -13.23 13.17 -12.90
CA ALA A 382 -14.10 13.88 -11.97
C ALA A 382 -15.55 14.04 -12.53
N GLU A 383 -15.70 14.25 -13.84
CA GLU A 383 -17.02 14.36 -14.46
C GLU A 383 -17.78 13.03 -14.44
N ARG A 384 -17.09 11.93 -14.68
CA ARG A 384 -17.69 10.60 -14.62
C ARG A 384 -18.06 10.23 -13.20
N LEU A 385 -17.21 10.53 -12.22
CA LEU A 385 -17.48 10.36 -10.80
C LEU A 385 -18.69 11.18 -10.32
N ALA A 386 -18.84 12.43 -10.80
CA ALA A 386 -20.00 13.27 -10.50
C ALA A 386 -21.32 12.72 -11.08
N ARG A 387 -21.25 11.83 -12.07
CA ARG A 387 -22.40 11.15 -12.69
C ARG A 387 -22.51 9.68 -12.28
N ASN A 388 -21.73 9.23 -11.30
CA ASN A 388 -21.70 7.84 -10.86
C ASN A 388 -23.10 7.29 -10.54
N THR A 389 -23.34 6.04 -10.92
CA THR A 389 -24.57 5.29 -10.63
C THR A 389 -24.33 3.98 -9.88
N VAL A 390 -23.05 3.60 -9.73
CA VAL A 390 -22.65 2.42 -8.97
C VAL A 390 -22.84 2.69 -7.47
N PRO A 391 -23.45 1.79 -6.70
CA PRO A 391 -23.47 1.89 -5.24
C PRO A 391 -22.06 1.92 -4.66
N VAL A 392 -21.73 2.96 -3.87
CA VAL A 392 -20.41 3.13 -3.26
C VAL A 392 -20.56 3.42 -1.78
N ALA A 393 -19.82 2.70 -0.94
CA ALA A 393 -19.67 2.99 0.48
C ALA A 393 -18.19 3.09 0.86
N ALA A 394 -17.85 4.05 1.72
CA ALA A 394 -16.51 4.24 2.20
C ALA A 394 -16.46 4.44 3.72
N VAL A 395 -15.51 3.80 4.40
CA VAL A 395 -15.10 4.20 5.74
C VAL A 395 -13.90 5.13 5.64
N VAL A 396 -13.98 6.25 6.34
CA VAL A 396 -12.93 7.25 6.49
C VAL A 396 -12.55 7.30 7.98
N TYR A 397 -11.29 7.06 8.26
CA TYR A 397 -10.80 7.11 9.64
C TYR A 397 -10.46 8.55 9.98
N HIS A 398 -11.03 9.05 11.09
CA HIS A 398 -10.97 10.47 11.46
C HIS A 398 -9.54 10.98 11.59
N ASP A 399 -8.68 10.21 12.22
CA ASP A 399 -7.30 10.57 12.52
C ASP A 399 -6.28 9.75 11.71
N ASP A 400 -6.69 9.35 10.49
CA ASP A 400 -5.85 8.55 9.59
C ASP A 400 -4.48 9.20 9.35
N LEU A 401 -3.42 8.45 9.65
CA LEU A 401 -2.05 8.94 9.49
C LEU A 401 -1.63 9.02 8.02
N TYR A 402 -2.18 8.17 7.16
CA TYR A 402 -1.73 8.00 5.78
C TYR A 402 -2.62 8.71 4.78
N VAL A 403 -3.94 8.58 4.88
CA VAL A 403 -4.88 9.19 3.96
C VAL A 403 -5.60 10.36 4.64
N ASP A 404 -5.37 11.56 4.11
CA ASP A 404 -5.92 12.79 4.71
C ASP A 404 -7.45 12.79 4.70
N THR A 405 -8.05 12.95 5.87
CA THR A 405 -9.50 12.95 6.08
C THR A 405 -10.20 14.06 5.32
N ALA A 406 -9.60 15.27 5.23
CA ALA A 406 -10.19 16.38 4.50
C ALA A 406 -10.20 16.12 2.99
N HIS A 407 -9.10 15.58 2.45
CA HIS A 407 -9.03 15.15 1.05
C HIS A 407 -10.02 14.01 0.78
N ALA A 408 -10.08 13.00 1.66
CA ALA A 408 -11.01 11.88 1.53
C ALA A 408 -12.48 12.34 1.51
N LEU A 409 -12.87 13.26 2.39
CA LEU A 409 -14.23 13.80 2.45
C LEU A 409 -14.56 14.70 1.25
N THR A 410 -13.58 15.39 0.70
CA THR A 410 -13.75 16.17 -0.54
C THR A 410 -14.05 15.23 -1.70
N THR A 411 -13.30 14.17 -1.85
CA THR A 411 -13.52 13.14 -2.86
C THR A 411 -14.86 12.43 -2.67
N ALA A 412 -15.22 12.12 -1.41
CA ALA A 412 -16.51 11.51 -1.11
C ALA A 412 -17.69 12.35 -1.61
N ARG A 413 -17.61 13.69 -1.49
CA ARG A 413 -18.63 14.61 -2.01
C ARG A 413 -18.65 14.70 -3.54
N ALA A 414 -17.52 14.50 -4.19
CA ALA A 414 -17.37 14.53 -5.64
C ALA A 414 -17.95 13.28 -6.33
N ILE A 415 -18.00 12.14 -5.62
CA ILE A 415 -18.55 10.89 -6.16
C ILE A 415 -20.04 10.82 -5.85
N ARG A 416 -20.89 10.94 -6.89
CA ARG A 416 -22.34 10.89 -6.72
C ARG A 416 -22.78 9.56 -6.09
N GLY A 417 -23.59 9.65 -5.04
CA GLY A 417 -24.19 8.48 -4.39
C GLY A 417 -23.25 7.75 -3.43
N LEU A 418 -22.02 8.20 -3.25
CA LEU A 418 -21.12 7.62 -2.25
C LEU A 418 -21.65 7.90 -0.85
N ARG A 419 -21.72 6.84 -0.04
CA ARG A 419 -22.10 6.89 1.38
C ARG A 419 -20.88 6.75 2.25
N THR A 420 -20.67 7.71 3.14
CA THR A 420 -19.47 7.80 3.98
C THR A 420 -19.79 7.45 5.42
N TRP A 421 -18.99 6.58 5.99
CA TRP A 421 -18.89 6.37 7.43
C TRP A 421 -17.58 6.97 7.92
N VAL A 422 -17.63 8.06 8.70
CA VAL A 422 -16.48 8.63 9.39
C VAL A 422 -16.44 8.07 10.80
N THR A 423 -15.30 7.58 11.25
CA THR A 423 -15.13 6.98 12.58
C THR A 423 -13.76 7.27 13.17
N ASP A 424 -13.68 7.41 14.48
CA ASP A 424 -12.48 7.48 15.32
C ASP A 424 -12.20 6.19 16.11
N GLU A 425 -13.01 5.14 15.87
CA GLU A 425 -12.85 3.84 16.53
C GLU A 425 -11.61 3.08 16.04
N PHE A 426 -11.10 3.43 14.86
CA PHE A 426 -10.01 2.72 14.19
C PHE A 426 -8.97 3.70 13.67
N GLU A 427 -7.73 3.24 13.60
CA GLU A 427 -6.68 3.82 12.78
C GLU A 427 -6.81 3.34 11.33
N HIS A 428 -5.81 3.59 10.48
CA HIS A 428 -5.83 3.21 9.05
C HIS A 428 -6.12 1.71 8.80
N ASP A 429 -5.88 0.86 9.77
CA ASP A 429 -6.03 -0.58 9.69
C ASP A 429 -7.42 -1.11 10.10
N GLY A 430 -8.44 -0.26 10.13
CA GLY A 430 -9.77 -0.62 10.64
C GLY A 430 -10.42 -1.80 9.90
N LEU A 431 -10.16 -2.02 8.60
CA LEU A 431 -10.64 -3.22 7.92
C LEU A 431 -10.00 -4.49 8.49
N ARG A 432 -8.74 -4.43 8.94
CA ARG A 432 -8.02 -5.54 9.58
C ARG A 432 -8.51 -5.77 11.00
N THR A 433 -8.58 -4.70 11.80
CA THR A 433 -8.87 -4.78 13.23
C THR A 433 -10.36 -4.90 13.54
N GLY A 434 -11.22 -4.14 12.88
CA GLY A 434 -12.68 -4.21 12.98
C GLY A 434 -13.31 -5.32 12.12
N GLY A 435 -12.56 -5.84 11.16
CA GLY A 435 -12.80 -7.06 10.43
C GLY A 435 -14.23 -7.22 9.90
N ARG A 436 -14.94 -8.20 10.44
CA ARG A 436 -16.32 -8.57 10.06
C ARG A 436 -17.27 -7.39 10.18
N GLY A 437 -17.18 -6.60 11.25
CA GLY A 437 -18.09 -5.48 11.52
C GLY A 437 -17.91 -4.33 10.52
N VAL A 438 -16.67 -4.02 10.15
CA VAL A 438 -16.38 -2.97 9.17
C VAL A 438 -16.94 -3.33 7.79
N LEU A 439 -16.70 -4.56 7.32
CA LEU A 439 -17.25 -4.99 6.02
C LEU A 439 -18.77 -5.06 6.04
N ASP A 440 -19.39 -5.57 7.12
CA ASP A 440 -20.83 -5.64 7.24
C ASP A 440 -21.47 -4.25 7.14
N ARG A 441 -20.90 -3.27 7.86
CA ARG A 441 -21.38 -1.88 7.83
C ARG A 441 -21.23 -1.26 6.43
N LEU A 442 -20.12 -1.47 5.75
CA LEU A 442 -19.93 -1.00 4.36
C LEU A 442 -20.96 -1.60 3.40
N LEU A 443 -21.22 -2.91 3.50
CA LEU A 443 -22.23 -3.58 2.68
C LEU A 443 -23.64 -3.02 2.91
N ARG A 444 -24.02 -2.82 4.17
CA ARG A 444 -25.32 -2.23 4.53
C ARG A 444 -25.47 -0.80 4.02
N LEU A 445 -24.42 0.02 4.18
CA LEU A 445 -24.39 1.37 3.63
C LEU A 445 -24.56 1.38 2.10
N ALA A 446 -23.82 0.52 1.39
CA ALA A 446 -23.92 0.44 -0.07
C ALA A 446 -25.31 0.00 -0.56
N ARG A 447 -26.03 -0.83 0.24
CA ARG A 447 -27.38 -1.33 -0.04
C ARG A 447 -28.50 -0.42 0.40
N ASP A 448 -28.19 0.74 0.97
CA ASP A 448 -29.17 1.65 1.57
C ASP A 448 -29.96 1.05 2.74
N GLU A 449 -29.38 0.09 3.45
CA GLU A 449 -29.97 -0.50 4.63
C GLU A 449 -29.71 0.37 5.87
N ALA A 450 -30.64 0.39 6.83
CA ALA A 450 -30.45 1.10 8.09
C ALA A 450 -29.21 0.54 8.84
N VAL A 451 -28.34 1.42 9.30
CA VAL A 451 -27.05 1.10 9.93
C VAL A 451 -27.16 1.28 11.44
#